data_59c1e98f0ac1b652c2aabaae798c66b2
#
_entry.id   59c1e98f0ac1b652c2aabaae798c66b2
#
_cell.length_a   1.000
_cell.length_b   1.000
_cell.length_c   1.000
_cell.angle_alpha   90.00
_cell.angle_beta   90.00
_cell.angle_gamma   90.00
#
_symmetry.space_group_name_H-M   'P 1'
#
loop_
_entity.id
_entity.type
_entity.pdbx_description
1 polymer ?
#
loop_
_entity_poly.entity_id
_entity_poly.type
_entity_poly.pdbx_seq_one_letter_code
_entity_poly.pdbx_strand_id
1 'polypeptide(L)'
;MKAMKLLPVLALISTFAVAQEIQQVPAEQAGKIERKVTEALGSPTDAPFAVDADAEKSAGIKGSGDVGLLAIPDKKLTVEKVAGAGREASALGQLWMRNVVPAVSSTAPDAAKLRTVTVHDGDKDAKVEVYFLGISKAEGGDVDLGLYAKDKEPLVKVPLVKTNAAASAVQIALDGRKEGENTGVLVITVFGSYKADITVTKPRE
;
A
#
# COMPACT_ATOMS: atom_id res chain seq x y z
N MET A 1 33.01 64.79 0.25
CA MET A 1 32.99 63.50 0.90
C MET A 1 31.58 62.95 0.80
N LYS A 2 31.32 61.96 -0.12
CA LYS A 2 30.03 61.34 -0.33
C LYS A 2 30.01 60.02 0.43
N ALA A 3 29.12 59.88 1.43
CA ALA A 3 28.93 58.66 2.16
C ALA A 3 28.10 57.67 1.33
N MET A 4 28.70 56.54 1.03
CA MET A 4 28.11 55.42 0.29
C MET A 4 27.36 54.53 1.31
N LYS A 5 26.02 54.52 1.25
CA LYS A 5 25.18 53.67 2.08
C LYS A 5 25.23 52.22 1.48
N LEU A 6 25.84 51.30 2.22
CA LEU A 6 25.69 49.86 1.97
C LEU A 6 24.31 49.42 2.38
N LEU A 7 23.52 48.90 1.41
CA LEU A 7 22.31 48.10 1.68
C LEU A 7 22.73 46.66 1.96
N PRO A 8 22.24 46.02 3.01
CA PRO A 8 22.41 44.59 3.17
C PRO A 8 21.44 43.84 2.23
N VAL A 9 22.01 43.07 1.31
CA VAL A 9 21.25 42.09 0.51
C VAL A 9 20.86 40.96 1.43
N LEU A 10 19.58 40.94 1.81
CA LEU A 10 18.98 39.80 2.53
C LEU A 10 18.82 38.64 1.54
N ALA A 11 19.74 37.71 1.58
CA ALA A 11 19.63 36.46 0.83
C ALA A 11 18.46 35.65 1.42
N LEU A 12 17.31 35.66 0.76
CA LEU A 12 16.24 34.68 0.99
C LEU A 12 16.78 33.30 0.58
N ILE A 13 17.23 32.52 1.54
CA ILE A 13 17.45 31.09 1.37
C ILE A 13 16.05 30.45 1.36
N SER A 14 15.47 30.32 0.18
CA SER A 14 14.29 29.49 -0.04
C SER A 14 14.74 28.05 0.17
N THR A 15 14.53 27.51 1.36
CA THR A 15 14.57 26.06 1.59
C THR A 15 13.39 25.47 0.83
N PHE A 16 13.64 25.03 -0.39
CA PHE A 16 12.74 24.12 -1.08
C PHE A 16 12.68 22.83 -0.23
N ALA A 17 11.65 22.71 0.60
CA ALA A 17 11.25 21.41 1.11
C ALA A 17 10.86 20.58 -0.11
N VAL A 18 11.78 19.73 -0.57
CA VAL A 18 11.46 18.72 -1.57
C VAL A 18 10.45 17.80 -0.90
N ALA A 19 9.17 18.05 -1.15
CA ALA A 19 8.13 17.08 -0.85
C ALA A 19 8.56 15.78 -1.53
N GLN A 20 8.77 14.74 -0.75
CA GLN A 20 9.13 13.42 -1.28
C GLN A 20 7.98 12.93 -2.15
N GLU A 21 8.14 13.08 -3.44
CA GLU A 21 7.09 12.82 -4.43
C GLU A 21 6.88 11.31 -4.54
N ILE A 22 5.68 10.86 -4.20
CA ILE A 22 5.26 9.49 -4.47
C ILE A 22 4.96 9.40 -5.95
N GLN A 23 5.61 8.46 -6.63
CA GLN A 23 5.49 8.27 -8.07
C GLN A 23 4.70 7.00 -8.36
N GLN A 24 3.77 7.09 -9.31
CA GLN A 24 3.10 5.92 -9.84
C GLN A 24 4.08 5.05 -10.64
N VAL A 25 4.01 3.74 -10.44
CA VAL A 25 4.77 2.78 -11.25
C VAL A 25 3.99 2.54 -12.55
N PRO A 26 4.63 2.68 -13.74
CA PRO A 26 3.97 2.37 -14.99
C PRO A 26 3.41 0.94 -15.02
N ALA A 27 2.23 0.74 -15.61
CA ALA A 27 1.53 -0.56 -15.59
C ALA A 27 2.38 -1.73 -16.12
N GLU A 28 3.16 -1.51 -17.19
CA GLU A 28 4.07 -2.54 -17.71
C GLU A 28 5.14 -2.94 -16.67
N GLN A 29 5.68 -1.96 -15.94
CA GLN A 29 6.66 -2.22 -14.89
C GLN A 29 6.01 -2.90 -13.68
N ALA A 30 4.81 -2.49 -13.28
CA ALA A 30 4.04 -3.12 -12.21
C ALA A 30 3.78 -4.61 -12.52
N GLY A 31 3.39 -4.95 -13.76
CA GLY A 31 3.20 -6.33 -14.20
C GLY A 31 4.50 -7.16 -14.23
N LYS A 32 5.66 -6.54 -14.51
CA LYS A 32 6.96 -7.23 -14.41
C LYS A 32 7.34 -7.55 -12.95
N ILE A 33 7.09 -6.60 -12.04
CA ILE A 33 7.34 -6.78 -10.62
C ILE A 33 6.39 -7.85 -10.07
N GLU A 34 5.10 -7.79 -10.43
CA GLU A 34 4.08 -8.74 -10.01
C GLU A 34 4.50 -10.19 -10.28
N ARG A 35 4.96 -10.51 -11.49
CA ARG A 35 5.40 -11.87 -11.83
C ARG A 35 6.49 -12.37 -10.89
N LYS A 36 7.49 -11.52 -10.60
CA LYS A 36 8.60 -11.89 -9.69
C LYS A 36 8.13 -12.13 -8.27
N VAL A 37 7.27 -11.26 -7.76
CA VAL A 37 6.79 -11.38 -6.37
C VAL A 37 5.82 -12.55 -6.22
N THR A 38 4.97 -12.82 -7.20
CA THR A 38 4.04 -13.95 -7.19
C THR A 38 4.79 -15.28 -7.33
N GLU A 39 5.79 -15.34 -8.19
CA GLU A 39 6.69 -16.50 -8.30
C GLU A 39 7.42 -16.79 -6.99
N ALA A 40 7.97 -15.75 -6.36
CA ALA A 40 8.67 -15.86 -5.08
C ALA A 40 7.74 -16.27 -3.92
N LEU A 41 6.47 -15.87 -3.94
CA LEU A 41 5.48 -16.29 -2.94
C LEU A 41 5.08 -17.76 -3.11
N GLY A 42 4.99 -18.21 -4.36
CA GLY A 42 4.44 -19.53 -4.67
C GLY A 42 2.98 -19.69 -4.25
N SER A 43 2.65 -20.85 -3.69
CA SER A 43 1.29 -21.17 -3.21
C SER A 43 1.31 -21.38 -1.69
N PRO A 44 1.15 -20.31 -0.88
CA PRO A 44 1.18 -20.44 0.56
C PRO A 44 -0.04 -21.21 1.06
N THR A 45 0.22 -22.33 1.74
CA THR A 45 -0.83 -23.21 2.29
C THR A 45 -1.50 -22.65 3.55
N ASP A 46 -0.88 -21.66 4.16
CA ASP A 46 -1.32 -20.96 5.36
C ASP A 46 -1.95 -19.58 5.08
N ALA A 47 -2.28 -19.29 3.82
CA ALA A 47 -3.00 -18.08 3.46
C ALA A 47 -4.40 -18.06 4.10
N PRO A 48 -4.91 -16.90 4.56
CA PRO A 48 -6.22 -16.80 5.19
C PRO A 48 -7.37 -17.16 4.23
N PHE A 49 -7.15 -16.91 2.94
CA PHE A 49 -8.04 -17.23 1.82
C PHE A 49 -7.23 -17.28 0.51
N ALA A 50 -7.78 -17.96 -0.48
CA ALA A 50 -7.16 -18.02 -1.80
C ALA A 50 -7.33 -16.68 -2.54
N VAL A 51 -6.27 -16.21 -3.20
CA VAL A 51 -6.25 -15.04 -4.10
C VAL A 51 -5.79 -15.53 -5.47
N ASP A 52 -6.62 -15.33 -6.50
CA ASP A 52 -6.24 -15.49 -7.90
C ASP A 52 -5.79 -14.12 -8.43
N ALA A 53 -4.50 -13.85 -8.35
CA ALA A 53 -3.91 -12.55 -8.65
C ALA A 53 -4.10 -12.16 -10.13
N ASP A 54 -4.55 -10.92 -10.39
CA ASP A 54 -4.71 -10.33 -11.72
C ASP A 54 -3.52 -9.41 -12.02
N ALA A 55 -2.49 -9.97 -12.63
CA ALA A 55 -1.26 -9.27 -12.98
C ALA A 55 -1.48 -8.04 -13.86
N GLU A 56 -2.44 -8.13 -14.79
CA GLU A 56 -2.71 -7.07 -15.77
C GLU A 56 -3.30 -5.81 -15.14
N LYS A 57 -3.89 -5.96 -13.94
CA LYS A 57 -4.54 -4.87 -13.21
C LYS A 57 -3.76 -4.44 -11.96
N SER A 58 -2.50 -4.86 -11.86
CA SER A 58 -1.64 -4.45 -10.75
C SER A 58 -1.38 -2.93 -10.77
N ALA A 59 -1.35 -2.33 -9.59
CA ALA A 59 -1.05 -0.91 -9.39
C ALA A 59 0.10 -0.76 -8.40
N GLY A 60 1.08 0.07 -8.72
CA GLY A 60 2.24 0.28 -7.87
C GLY A 60 2.57 1.74 -7.66
N ILE A 61 3.17 2.04 -6.51
CA ILE A 61 3.77 3.33 -6.19
C ILE A 61 5.17 3.13 -5.64
N LYS A 62 6.01 4.11 -5.84
CA LYS A 62 7.35 4.18 -5.26
C LYS A 62 7.56 5.53 -4.58
N GLY A 63 8.25 5.49 -3.46
CA GLY A 63 8.66 6.66 -2.70
C GLY A 63 10.18 6.75 -2.62
N SER A 64 10.67 7.67 -1.80
CA SER A 64 12.10 7.78 -1.50
C SER A 64 12.56 6.66 -0.57
N GLY A 65 13.89 6.43 -0.54
CA GLY A 65 14.50 5.40 0.33
C GLY A 65 14.11 3.98 -0.04
N ASP A 66 13.98 3.70 -1.33
CA ASP A 66 13.59 2.38 -1.86
C ASP A 66 12.22 1.88 -1.34
N VAL A 67 11.35 2.78 -0.88
CA VAL A 67 9.96 2.43 -0.56
C VAL A 67 9.22 2.06 -1.83
N GLY A 68 8.61 0.90 -1.82
CA GLY A 68 7.80 0.40 -2.92
C GLY A 68 6.54 -0.30 -2.42
N LEU A 69 5.41 -0.05 -3.08
CA LEU A 69 4.16 -0.73 -2.82
C LEU A 69 3.56 -1.21 -4.14
N LEU A 70 2.99 -2.41 -4.10
CA LEU A 70 2.30 -3.00 -5.25
C LEU A 70 1.02 -3.67 -4.76
N ALA A 71 -0.11 -3.27 -5.32
CA ALA A 71 -1.39 -3.95 -5.13
C ALA A 71 -1.72 -4.78 -6.36
N ILE A 72 -2.13 -6.02 -6.13
CA ILE A 72 -2.54 -6.96 -7.16
C ILE A 72 -3.96 -7.41 -6.83
N PRO A 73 -4.98 -6.99 -7.61
CA PRO A 73 -6.35 -7.38 -7.33
C PRO A 73 -6.58 -8.88 -7.56
N ASP A 74 -7.61 -9.43 -6.92
CA ASP A 74 -8.13 -10.76 -7.24
C ASP A 74 -8.91 -10.69 -8.56
N LYS A 75 -8.76 -11.66 -9.46
CA LYS A 75 -9.46 -11.72 -10.77
C LYS A 75 -10.99 -11.68 -10.64
N LYS A 76 -11.51 -12.19 -9.52
CA LYS A 76 -12.95 -12.22 -9.23
C LYS A 76 -13.44 -10.97 -8.49
N LEU A 77 -12.58 -9.95 -8.36
CA LEU A 77 -12.95 -8.70 -7.72
C LEU A 77 -13.92 -7.91 -8.60
N THR A 78 -15.11 -7.62 -8.09
CA THR A 78 -16.15 -6.79 -8.73
C THR A 78 -16.69 -5.78 -7.74
N VAL A 79 -17.38 -4.75 -8.25
CA VAL A 79 -18.04 -3.72 -7.41
C VAL A 79 -19.12 -4.37 -6.54
N GLU A 80 -19.86 -5.34 -7.10
CA GLU A 80 -20.92 -6.08 -6.41
C GLU A 80 -20.35 -6.91 -5.26
N LYS A 81 -19.17 -7.53 -5.46
CA LYS A 81 -18.48 -8.28 -4.41
C LYS A 81 -18.10 -7.38 -3.23
N VAL A 82 -17.65 -6.14 -3.51
CA VAL A 82 -17.32 -5.18 -2.45
C VAL A 82 -18.61 -4.72 -1.74
N ALA A 83 -19.63 -4.34 -2.48
CA ALA A 83 -20.91 -3.88 -1.91
C ALA A 83 -21.65 -4.99 -1.14
N GLY A 84 -21.52 -6.23 -1.57
CA GLY A 84 -22.14 -7.42 -0.97
C GLY A 84 -21.25 -8.17 0.00
N ALA A 85 -20.19 -7.55 0.55
CA ALA A 85 -19.30 -8.19 1.52
C ALA A 85 -20.10 -8.85 2.66
N GLY A 86 -19.75 -10.10 2.98
CA GLY A 86 -20.30 -10.86 4.09
C GLY A 86 -19.53 -10.64 5.40
N ARG A 87 -19.92 -11.35 6.45
CA ARG A 87 -19.17 -11.32 7.73
C ARG A 87 -17.81 -12.01 7.62
N GLU A 88 -17.75 -13.08 6.84
CA GLU A 88 -16.49 -13.76 6.56
C GLU A 88 -15.67 -12.94 5.54
N ALA A 89 -14.36 -12.92 5.76
CA ALA A 89 -13.47 -12.21 4.86
C ALA A 89 -13.44 -12.86 3.48
N SER A 90 -13.57 -12.05 2.44
CA SER A 90 -13.42 -12.48 1.05
C SER A 90 -12.26 -11.73 0.38
N ALA A 91 -11.56 -12.42 -0.52
CA ALA A 91 -10.38 -11.89 -1.18
C ALA A 91 -10.67 -10.62 -1.98
N LEU A 92 -9.88 -9.58 -1.75
CA LEU A 92 -9.81 -8.38 -2.57
C LEU A 92 -8.55 -8.41 -3.45
N GLY A 93 -7.45 -8.97 -2.94
CA GLY A 93 -6.18 -9.05 -3.65
C GLY A 93 -5.00 -9.27 -2.72
N GLN A 94 -3.83 -8.83 -3.18
CA GLN A 94 -2.58 -8.83 -2.42
C GLN A 94 -2.01 -7.41 -2.38
N LEU A 95 -1.30 -7.09 -1.30
CA LEU A 95 -0.53 -5.87 -1.14
C LEU A 95 0.90 -6.25 -0.77
N TRP A 96 1.85 -5.80 -1.55
CA TRP A 96 3.28 -6.01 -1.37
C TRP A 96 3.92 -4.70 -0.95
N MET A 97 4.76 -4.75 0.08
CA MET A 97 5.41 -3.59 0.65
C MET A 97 6.91 -3.83 0.79
N ARG A 98 7.72 -2.84 0.40
CA ARG A 98 9.16 -2.83 0.57
C ARG A 98 9.56 -1.61 1.38
N ASN A 99 10.37 -1.81 2.42
CA ASN A 99 10.89 -0.78 3.34
C ASN A 99 9.81 0.04 4.05
N VAL A 100 8.58 -0.47 4.09
CA VAL A 100 7.46 0.09 4.83
C VAL A 100 6.51 -1.02 5.24
N VAL A 101 5.86 -0.87 6.38
CA VAL A 101 4.88 -1.84 6.92
C VAL A 101 3.66 -1.12 7.47
N PRO A 102 2.47 -1.76 7.53
CA PRO A 102 1.32 -1.17 8.21
C PRO A 102 1.64 -0.96 9.70
N ALA A 103 1.23 0.17 10.25
CA ALA A 103 1.38 0.42 11.67
C ALA A 103 0.25 -0.25 12.47
N VAL A 104 0.61 -0.92 13.55
CA VAL A 104 -0.31 -1.45 14.56
C VAL A 104 -0.14 -0.61 15.82
N SER A 105 -1.21 0.05 16.26
CA SER A 105 -1.15 1.00 17.38
C SER A 105 0.00 2.01 17.23
N SER A 106 0.12 2.60 16.01
CA SER A 106 1.14 3.60 15.63
C SER A 106 2.59 3.12 15.63
N THR A 107 2.84 1.81 15.72
CA THR A 107 4.18 1.24 15.68
C THR A 107 4.29 0.14 14.63
N ALA A 108 5.52 -0.16 14.18
CA ALA A 108 5.75 -1.32 13.33
C ALA A 108 5.40 -2.62 14.10
N PRO A 109 4.71 -3.56 13.45
CA PRO A 109 4.40 -4.86 14.05
C PRO A 109 5.67 -5.69 14.29
N ASP A 110 5.54 -6.73 15.10
CA ASP A 110 6.59 -7.72 15.28
C ASP A 110 6.89 -8.43 13.96
N ALA A 111 8.17 -8.55 13.60
CA ALA A 111 8.62 -9.24 12.40
C ALA A 111 8.14 -10.70 12.33
N ALA A 112 7.95 -11.37 13.46
CA ALA A 112 7.43 -12.74 13.53
C ALA A 112 6.00 -12.85 12.98
N LYS A 113 5.21 -11.78 13.01
CA LYS A 113 3.84 -11.70 12.47
C LYS A 113 3.80 -11.38 10.98
N LEU A 114 4.90 -10.89 10.42
CA LEU A 114 4.96 -10.49 9.02
C LEU A 114 5.25 -11.70 8.12
N ARG A 115 4.65 -11.71 6.93
CA ARG A 115 4.99 -12.64 5.87
C ARG A 115 6.01 -11.97 4.95
N THR A 116 7.28 -12.27 5.19
CA THR A 116 8.39 -11.74 4.39
C THR A 116 8.77 -12.74 3.31
N VAL A 117 8.93 -12.26 2.09
CA VAL A 117 9.36 -13.04 0.92
C VAL A 117 10.65 -12.43 0.40
N THR A 118 11.60 -13.28 0.00
CA THR A 118 12.81 -12.82 -0.70
C THR A 118 12.56 -12.89 -2.19
N VAL A 119 12.65 -11.75 -2.87
CA VAL A 119 12.51 -11.63 -4.32
C VAL A 119 13.91 -11.48 -4.92
N HIS A 120 14.25 -12.37 -5.86
CA HIS A 120 15.51 -12.33 -6.57
C HIS A 120 15.40 -11.46 -7.82
N ASP A 121 16.30 -10.48 -7.96
CA ASP A 121 16.37 -9.62 -9.15
C ASP A 121 17.82 -9.56 -9.68
N GLY A 122 18.18 -10.54 -10.49
CA GLY A 122 19.56 -10.77 -10.92
C GLY A 122 20.45 -11.11 -9.71
N ASP A 123 21.48 -10.32 -9.48
CA ASP A 123 22.43 -10.51 -8.37
C ASP A 123 21.97 -9.85 -7.06
N LYS A 124 20.76 -9.33 -7.01
CA LYS A 124 20.23 -8.61 -5.84
C LYS A 124 19.03 -9.31 -5.25
N ASP A 125 19.04 -9.46 -3.94
CA ASP A 125 17.92 -9.94 -3.16
C ASP A 125 17.20 -8.77 -2.50
N ALA A 126 15.87 -8.77 -2.59
CA ALA A 126 15.02 -7.81 -1.90
C ALA A 126 14.05 -8.55 -0.98
N LYS A 127 14.02 -8.16 0.30
CA LYS A 127 12.98 -8.59 1.22
C LYS A 127 11.76 -7.69 1.04
N VAL A 128 10.61 -8.30 0.88
CA VAL A 128 9.32 -7.63 0.74
C VAL A 128 8.29 -8.32 1.62
N GLU A 129 7.41 -7.55 2.23
CA GLU A 129 6.29 -8.05 3.00
C GLU A 129 5.06 -8.19 2.10
N VAL A 130 4.35 -9.31 2.24
CA VAL A 130 3.10 -9.55 1.54
C VAL A 130 1.94 -9.66 2.51
N TYR A 131 0.86 -8.98 2.16
CA TYR A 131 -0.42 -9.00 2.86
C TYR A 131 -1.52 -9.46 1.92
N PHE A 132 -2.38 -10.35 2.39
CA PHE A 132 -3.62 -10.66 1.70
C PHE A 132 -4.65 -9.59 2.07
N LEU A 133 -5.23 -8.97 1.08
CA LEU A 133 -6.29 -7.99 1.25
C LEU A 133 -7.64 -8.69 1.26
N GLY A 134 -8.37 -8.56 2.36
CA GLY A 134 -9.69 -9.12 2.51
C GLY A 134 -10.72 -8.05 2.85
N ILE A 135 -11.94 -8.24 2.39
CA ILE A 135 -13.08 -7.41 2.77
C ILE A 135 -14.07 -8.21 3.58
N SER A 136 -14.61 -7.61 4.62
CA SER A 136 -15.65 -8.20 5.46
C SER A 136 -16.61 -7.12 5.95
N LYS A 137 -17.83 -7.54 6.33
CA LYS A 137 -18.81 -6.64 6.89
C LYS A 137 -18.60 -6.53 8.40
N ALA A 138 -18.46 -5.30 8.90
CA ALA A 138 -18.44 -5.01 10.33
C ALA A 138 -19.80 -5.26 10.98
N GLU A 139 -19.85 -5.36 12.32
CA GLU A 139 -21.11 -5.53 13.07
C GLU A 139 -22.09 -4.39 12.81
N GLY A 140 -21.61 -3.16 12.59
CA GLY A 140 -22.39 -1.97 12.22
C GLY A 140 -22.94 -1.95 10.80
N GLY A 141 -22.57 -2.92 9.96
CA GLY A 141 -23.02 -3.01 8.57
C GLY A 141 -22.07 -2.37 7.55
N ASP A 142 -21.09 -1.64 8.01
CA ASP A 142 -20.02 -1.06 7.15
C ASP A 142 -19.08 -2.14 6.63
N VAL A 143 -18.37 -1.83 5.57
CA VAL A 143 -17.34 -2.72 5.00
C VAL A 143 -15.98 -2.35 5.57
N ASP A 144 -15.23 -3.36 6.01
CA ASP A 144 -13.85 -3.22 6.45
C ASP A 144 -12.90 -3.84 5.45
N LEU A 145 -11.73 -3.22 5.33
CA LEU A 145 -10.55 -3.78 4.67
C LEU A 145 -9.62 -4.36 5.75
N GLY A 146 -9.32 -5.64 5.63
CA GLY A 146 -8.34 -6.34 6.46
C GLY A 146 -7.04 -6.61 5.72
N LEU A 147 -5.91 -6.37 6.37
CA LEU A 147 -4.58 -6.77 5.93
C LEU A 147 -4.14 -8.00 6.72
N TYR A 148 -4.03 -9.13 6.06
CA TYR A 148 -3.67 -10.42 6.65
C TYR A 148 -2.24 -10.77 6.30
N ALA A 149 -1.41 -11.09 7.29
CA ALA A 149 -0.03 -11.50 7.08
C ALA A 149 0.13 -13.02 7.25
N LYS A 150 0.62 -13.50 8.38
CA LYS A 150 0.75 -14.93 8.67
C LYS A 150 -0.49 -15.54 9.30
N ASP A 151 -1.20 -14.75 10.11
CA ASP A 151 -2.32 -15.23 10.88
C ASP A 151 -3.63 -15.20 10.06
N LYS A 152 -4.61 -16.01 10.48
CA LYS A 152 -5.98 -15.98 9.92
C LYS A 152 -6.76 -14.73 10.33
N GLU A 153 -6.33 -14.07 11.40
CA GLU A 153 -6.87 -12.77 11.81
C GLU A 153 -6.11 -11.63 11.11
N PRO A 154 -6.80 -10.53 10.75
CA PRO A 154 -6.14 -9.41 10.11
C PRO A 154 -5.16 -8.74 11.07
N LEU A 155 -3.94 -8.46 10.59
CA LEU A 155 -2.94 -7.67 11.31
C LEU A 155 -3.40 -6.23 11.53
N VAL A 156 -4.06 -5.68 10.50
CA VAL A 156 -4.68 -4.35 10.50
C VAL A 156 -6.07 -4.47 9.87
N LYS A 157 -7.04 -3.78 10.46
CA LYS A 157 -8.40 -3.67 9.95
C LYS A 157 -8.82 -2.20 9.96
N VAL A 158 -9.27 -1.70 8.83
CA VAL A 158 -9.67 -0.30 8.65
C VAL A 158 -11.01 -0.22 7.89
N PRO A 159 -11.80 0.82 8.11
CA PRO A 159 -13.02 1.03 7.32
C PRO A 159 -12.70 1.20 5.83
N LEU A 160 -13.47 0.52 4.98
CA LEU A 160 -13.49 0.73 3.53
C LEU A 160 -14.71 1.60 3.19
N VAL A 161 -14.48 2.90 3.22
CA VAL A 161 -15.54 3.91 3.13
C VAL A 161 -15.98 4.11 1.68
N LYS A 162 -17.28 4.03 1.42
CA LYS A 162 -17.85 4.39 0.12
C LYS A 162 -17.77 5.90 -0.08
N THR A 163 -17.23 6.32 -1.22
CA THR A 163 -17.15 7.73 -1.63
C THR A 163 -18.33 8.09 -2.54
N ASN A 164 -18.46 9.38 -2.84
CA ASN A 164 -19.46 9.86 -3.82
C ASN A 164 -18.96 9.77 -5.27
N ALA A 165 -17.76 9.25 -5.51
CA ALA A 165 -17.21 9.09 -6.84
C ALA A 165 -17.89 7.93 -7.58
N ALA A 166 -18.09 8.10 -8.89
CA ALA A 166 -18.56 7.00 -9.74
C ALA A 166 -17.54 5.87 -9.78
N ALA A 167 -18.02 4.64 -9.89
CA ALA A 167 -17.15 3.50 -10.05
C ALA A 167 -16.31 3.62 -11.33
N SER A 168 -15.04 3.27 -11.24
CA SER A 168 -14.08 3.27 -12.34
C SER A 168 -13.71 1.83 -12.75
N ALA A 169 -13.13 1.69 -13.95
CA ALA A 169 -12.60 0.40 -14.42
C ALA A 169 -11.33 -0.03 -13.65
N VAL A 170 -10.67 0.90 -12.96
CA VAL A 170 -9.48 0.62 -12.15
C VAL A 170 -9.92 -0.09 -10.88
N GLN A 171 -9.55 -1.37 -10.73
CA GLN A 171 -9.98 -2.20 -9.60
C GLN A 171 -9.35 -1.74 -8.29
N ILE A 172 -8.03 -1.52 -8.27
CA ILE A 172 -7.30 -1.00 -7.11
C ILE A 172 -6.35 0.10 -7.59
N ALA A 173 -6.35 1.22 -6.90
CA ALA A 173 -5.35 2.27 -7.05
C ALA A 173 -4.67 2.53 -5.71
N LEU A 174 -3.40 2.87 -5.75
CA LEU A 174 -2.60 3.24 -4.61
C LEU A 174 -2.22 4.71 -4.69
N ASP A 175 -2.26 5.37 -3.55
CA ASP A 175 -1.70 6.69 -3.32
C ASP A 175 -1.08 6.72 -1.93
N GLY A 176 -0.32 7.76 -1.62
CA GLY A 176 0.30 7.85 -0.32
C GLY A 176 0.68 9.29 0.03
N ARG A 177 0.75 9.56 1.32
CA ARG A 177 1.25 10.82 1.83
C ARG A 177 2.13 10.60 3.06
N LYS A 178 3.19 11.38 3.16
CA LYS A 178 4.03 11.41 4.35
C LYS A 178 3.32 12.24 5.43
N GLU A 179 3.25 11.74 6.66
CA GLU A 179 2.67 12.45 7.80
C GLU A 179 3.70 12.80 8.89
N GLY A 180 4.83 12.11 8.92
CA GLY A 180 5.91 12.33 9.89
C GLY A 180 7.25 11.87 9.34
N GLU A 181 8.27 11.85 10.18
CA GLU A 181 9.61 11.44 9.77
C GLU A 181 9.64 9.97 9.31
N ASN A 182 8.97 9.09 10.08
CA ASN A 182 8.94 7.65 9.86
C ASN A 182 7.53 7.11 9.59
N THR A 183 6.54 7.97 9.44
CA THR A 183 5.13 7.59 9.27
C THR A 183 4.53 8.22 8.03
N GLY A 184 3.54 7.55 7.48
CA GLY A 184 2.75 8.01 6.36
C GLY A 184 1.39 7.36 6.33
N VAL A 185 0.59 7.73 5.36
CA VAL A 185 -0.68 7.07 5.06
C VAL A 185 -0.64 6.52 3.66
N LEU A 186 -0.90 5.23 3.55
CA LEU A 186 -1.24 4.56 2.30
C LEU A 186 -2.74 4.67 2.09
N VAL A 187 -3.12 5.16 0.94
CA VAL A 187 -4.52 5.25 0.50
C VAL A 187 -4.77 4.15 -0.52
N ILE A 188 -5.68 3.24 -0.20
CA ILE A 188 -6.16 2.22 -1.14
C ILE A 188 -7.54 2.66 -1.63
N THR A 189 -7.66 2.82 -2.94
CA THR A 189 -8.94 3.11 -3.59
C THR A 189 -9.38 1.90 -4.40
N VAL A 190 -10.62 1.45 -4.20
CA VAL A 190 -11.20 0.29 -4.90
C VAL A 190 -12.32 0.77 -5.81
N PHE A 191 -12.21 0.48 -7.10
CA PHE A 191 -13.10 0.94 -8.17
C PHE A 191 -13.36 2.46 -8.18
N GLY A 192 -12.43 3.26 -7.63
CA GLY A 192 -12.63 4.71 -7.50
C GLY A 192 -13.69 5.13 -6.48
N SER A 193 -14.59 4.23 -6.09
CA SER A 193 -15.78 4.51 -5.27
C SER A 193 -15.67 4.05 -3.81
N TYR A 194 -14.63 3.32 -3.45
CA TYR A 194 -14.34 2.94 -2.07
C TYR A 194 -12.92 3.34 -1.70
N LYS A 195 -12.70 3.75 -0.46
CA LYS A 195 -11.42 4.25 0.02
C LYS A 195 -11.11 3.73 1.42
N ALA A 196 -9.87 3.31 1.62
CA ALA A 196 -9.31 2.99 2.94
C ALA A 196 -7.98 3.73 3.13
N ASP A 197 -7.78 4.29 4.32
CA ASP A 197 -6.55 4.95 4.75
C ASP A 197 -5.85 4.04 5.76
N ILE A 198 -4.60 3.67 5.49
CA ILE A 198 -3.79 2.77 6.31
C ILE A 198 -2.55 3.52 6.78
N THR A 199 -2.40 3.70 8.08
CA THR A 199 -1.14 4.23 8.62
C THR A 199 -0.01 3.24 8.35
N VAL A 200 1.09 3.75 7.82
CA VAL A 200 2.31 2.97 7.53
C VAL A 200 3.51 3.56 8.23
N THR A 201 4.50 2.73 8.52
CA THR A 201 5.73 3.13 9.21
C THR A 201 6.93 2.33 8.67
N LYS A 202 8.15 2.76 9.00
CA LYS A 202 9.34 1.98 8.70
C LYS A 202 9.31 0.64 9.46
N PRO A 203 9.81 -0.46 8.87
CA PRO A 203 10.01 -1.71 9.58
C PRO A 203 10.92 -1.50 10.80
N ARG A 204 10.80 -2.37 11.80
CA ARG A 204 11.81 -2.47 12.87
C ARG A 204 13.07 -3.11 12.30
N GLU A 205 14.22 -2.56 12.64
CA GLU A 205 15.53 -3.16 12.36
C GLU A 205 15.75 -4.42 13.20
#